data_7dcd490b2be8c23bebd2e19ab0e16295
#
_entry.id   7dcd490b2be8c23bebd2e19ab0e16295
#
_cell.length_a   1.000
_cell.length_b   1.000
_cell.length_c   1.000
_cell.angle_alpha   90.00
_cell.angle_beta   90.00
_cell.angle_gamma   90.00
#
_symmetry.space_group_name_H-M   'P 1'
#
loop_
_entity.id
_entity.type
_entity.pdbx_description
1 polymer ?
#
loop_
_entity_poly.entity_id
_entity_poly.type
_entity_poly.pdbx_seq_one_letter_code
_entity_poly.pdbx_strand_id
1 'polypeptide(L)'
;MPKLSSSTLRKKILLAVAGILFLALAVGGFFYYQQHAYEKELAEIEANKLENKIIKARLYREKNPLDNHYVKLTSNHYNRIQVNVNDGKFRTYVTAEIVLKVQNSSTASSVKNLLPLIEHKANTLLSSIPAQDLRSAVGRNTFTQQVLLFANDLLDPELTTLYKNQFNTMPTKARDDKSETDSLPFEITTEDLPIQAVLFEAFVINR
;
A
#
# COMPACT_ATOMS: atom_id res chain seq x y z
N MET A 1 36.11 -2.36 74.27
CA MET A 1 35.07 -2.63 73.24
C MET A 1 34.45 -1.29 72.84
N PRO A 2 34.55 -0.87 71.58
CA PRO A 2 33.99 0.45 71.16
C PRO A 2 32.49 0.34 71.06
N LYS A 3 31.73 1.09 71.87
CA LYS A 3 30.28 1.25 71.72
C LYS A 3 29.98 2.01 70.41
N LEU A 4 29.55 1.32 69.36
CA LEU A 4 29.04 2.04 68.21
C LEU A 4 27.85 2.91 68.62
N SER A 5 27.96 4.19 68.39
CA SER A 5 26.89 5.16 68.67
C SER A 5 25.62 4.76 67.86
N SER A 6 24.53 4.67 68.58
CA SER A 6 23.20 4.25 67.98
C SER A 6 22.77 5.14 66.79
N SER A 7 23.31 6.34 66.69
CA SER A 7 23.05 7.26 65.58
C SER A 7 23.72 6.87 64.27
N THR A 8 24.89 6.25 64.29
CA THR A 8 25.62 5.79 63.10
C THR A 8 25.00 4.52 62.54
N LEU A 9 24.44 3.65 63.36
CA LEU A 9 23.72 2.43 62.95
C LEU A 9 22.41 2.79 62.27
N ARG A 10 21.65 3.73 62.80
CA ARG A 10 20.39 4.23 62.18
C ARG A 10 20.63 4.85 60.80
N LYS A 11 21.69 5.66 60.64
CA LYS A 11 22.04 6.25 59.33
C LYS A 11 22.43 5.20 58.31
N LYS A 12 23.16 4.15 58.68
CA LYS A 12 23.51 3.03 57.78
C LYS A 12 22.29 2.23 57.37
N ILE A 13 21.35 1.95 58.27
CA ILE A 13 20.10 1.27 57.97
C ILE A 13 19.24 2.13 57.02
N LEU A 14 19.14 3.42 57.25
CA LEU A 14 18.35 4.33 56.39
C LEU A 14 18.91 4.43 54.98
N LEU A 15 20.25 4.44 54.83
CA LEU A 15 20.92 4.40 53.53
C LEU A 15 20.71 3.07 52.80
N ALA A 16 20.74 1.95 53.52
CA ALA A 16 20.48 0.64 52.93
C ALA A 16 19.02 0.50 52.44
N VAL A 17 18.06 0.97 53.22
CA VAL A 17 16.64 0.99 52.86
C VAL A 17 16.40 1.90 51.63
N ALA A 18 17.00 3.10 51.61
CA ALA A 18 16.90 4.01 50.46
C ALA A 18 17.52 3.39 49.19
N GLY A 19 18.65 2.68 49.30
CA GLY A 19 19.26 1.96 48.18
C GLY A 19 18.38 0.82 47.61
N ILE A 20 17.75 0.05 48.50
CA ILE A 20 16.82 -1.03 48.09
C ILE A 20 15.59 -0.43 47.39
N LEU A 21 15.05 0.68 47.89
CA LEU A 21 13.90 1.36 47.35
C LEU A 21 14.21 1.94 45.95
N PHE A 22 15.39 2.52 45.78
CA PHE A 22 15.85 3.00 44.48
C PHE A 22 16.06 1.90 43.48
N LEU A 23 16.62 0.74 43.89
CA LEU A 23 16.77 -0.44 43.06
C LEU A 23 15.40 -1.00 42.62
N ALA A 24 14.44 -1.07 43.54
CA ALA A 24 13.09 -1.53 43.23
C ALA A 24 12.37 -0.63 42.22
N LEU A 25 12.54 0.71 42.33
CA LEU A 25 12.00 1.67 41.37
C LEU A 25 12.69 1.56 40.02
N ALA A 26 14.00 1.37 39.98
CA ALA A 26 14.75 1.22 38.73
C ALA A 26 14.34 -0.06 37.98
N VAL A 27 14.23 -1.20 38.69
CA VAL A 27 13.80 -2.49 38.13
C VAL A 27 12.33 -2.41 37.67
N GLY A 28 11.45 -1.86 38.52
CA GLY A 28 10.03 -1.71 38.19
C GLY A 28 9.82 -0.78 36.99
N GLY A 29 10.55 0.35 36.93
CA GLY A 29 10.52 1.27 35.78
C GLY A 29 11.03 0.62 34.50
N PHE A 30 12.08 -0.20 34.58
CA PHE A 30 12.60 -0.94 33.42
C PHE A 30 11.59 -1.97 32.88
N PHE A 31 10.96 -2.75 33.76
CA PHE A 31 9.92 -3.71 33.35
C PHE A 31 8.69 -3.01 32.77
N TYR A 32 8.26 -1.89 33.37
CA TYR A 32 7.15 -1.10 32.85
C TYR A 32 7.46 -0.55 31.45
N TYR A 33 8.66 -0.02 31.24
CA TYR A 33 9.08 0.49 29.94
C TYR A 33 9.14 -0.63 28.89
N GLN A 34 9.68 -1.80 29.24
CA GLN A 34 9.77 -2.96 28.35
C GLN A 34 8.39 -3.49 27.96
N GLN A 35 7.47 -3.59 28.91
CA GLN A 35 6.09 -4.02 28.65
C GLN A 35 5.36 -3.04 27.73
N HIS A 36 5.54 -1.74 27.96
CA HIS A 36 4.90 -0.72 27.13
C HIS A 36 5.50 -0.63 25.71
N ALA A 37 6.79 -0.89 25.55
CA ALA A 37 7.44 -1.02 24.24
C ALA A 37 6.90 -2.25 23.46
N TYR A 38 6.76 -3.38 24.13
CA TYR A 38 6.20 -4.60 23.55
C TYR A 38 4.74 -4.46 23.16
N GLU A 39 3.91 -3.79 23.97
CA GLU A 39 2.51 -3.49 23.63
C GLU A 39 2.40 -2.58 22.40
N LYS A 40 3.29 -1.59 22.26
CA LYS A 40 3.36 -0.74 21.07
C LYS A 40 3.73 -1.52 19.82
N GLU A 41 4.72 -2.40 19.93
CA GLU A 41 5.16 -3.25 18.82
C GLU A 41 4.05 -4.21 18.37
N LEU A 42 3.35 -4.85 19.32
CA LEU A 42 2.17 -5.66 19.03
C LEU A 42 1.05 -4.86 18.37
N ALA A 43 0.78 -3.65 18.85
CA ALA A 43 -0.23 -2.77 18.28
C ALA A 43 0.14 -2.32 16.86
N GLU A 44 1.43 -2.10 16.56
CA GLU A 44 1.91 -1.81 15.21
C GLU A 44 1.79 -3.02 14.29
N ILE A 45 2.14 -4.22 14.76
CA ILE A 45 1.97 -5.47 14.01
C ILE A 45 0.48 -5.71 13.70
N GLU A 46 -0.40 -5.54 14.68
CA GLU A 46 -1.85 -5.65 14.46
C GLU A 46 -2.42 -4.57 13.54
N ALA A 47 -1.93 -3.32 13.67
CA ALA A 47 -2.35 -2.23 12.80
C ALA A 47 -1.89 -2.42 11.35
N ASN A 48 -0.80 -3.15 11.14
CA ASN A 48 -0.22 -3.43 9.83
C ASN A 48 -0.77 -4.72 9.20
N LYS A 49 -1.57 -5.52 9.91
CA LYS A 49 -2.25 -6.65 9.26
C LYS A 49 -3.04 -6.14 8.07
N LEU A 50 -2.90 -6.82 6.94
CA LEU A 50 -3.51 -6.45 5.66
C LEU A 50 -5.02 -6.21 5.77
N GLU A 51 -5.69 -7.06 6.56
CA GLU A 51 -7.11 -6.95 6.87
C GLU A 51 -7.47 -5.58 7.49
N ASN A 52 -6.68 -5.12 8.47
CA ASN A 52 -6.89 -3.83 9.12
C ASN A 52 -6.64 -2.65 8.18
N LYS A 53 -5.69 -2.78 7.24
CA LYS A 53 -5.47 -1.76 6.19
C LYS A 53 -6.71 -1.62 5.30
N ILE A 54 -7.29 -2.74 4.85
CA ILE A 54 -8.49 -2.74 4.00
C ILE A 54 -9.69 -2.18 4.77
N ILE A 55 -9.91 -2.62 6.01
CA ILE A 55 -11.02 -2.12 6.85
C ILE A 55 -10.89 -0.61 7.06
N LYS A 56 -9.71 -0.10 7.41
CA LYS A 56 -9.45 1.33 7.57
C LYS A 56 -9.73 2.11 6.28
N ALA A 57 -9.32 1.57 5.13
CA ALA A 57 -9.56 2.18 3.83
C ALA A 57 -11.07 2.26 3.51
N ARG A 58 -11.83 1.21 3.79
CA ARG A 58 -13.28 1.18 3.61
C ARG A 58 -13.99 2.17 4.52
N LEU A 59 -13.63 2.20 5.80
CA LEU A 59 -14.18 3.16 6.76
C LEU A 59 -13.86 4.61 6.40
N TYR A 60 -12.66 4.88 5.87
CA TYR A 60 -12.29 6.22 5.40
C TYR A 60 -13.17 6.67 4.24
N ARG A 61 -13.41 5.81 3.24
CA ARG A 61 -14.29 6.10 2.11
C ARG A 61 -15.73 6.34 2.54
N GLU A 62 -16.26 5.52 3.45
CA GLU A 62 -17.61 5.68 3.98
C GLU A 62 -17.79 7.04 4.65
N LYS A 63 -16.80 7.50 5.41
CA LYS A 63 -16.81 8.82 6.06
C LYS A 63 -16.58 9.99 5.10
N ASN A 64 -15.89 9.75 3.98
CA ASN A 64 -15.46 10.78 3.04
C ASN A 64 -15.82 10.40 1.58
N PRO A 65 -17.10 10.25 1.23
CA PRO A 65 -17.53 9.73 -0.07
C PRO A 65 -17.18 10.65 -1.25
N LEU A 66 -16.93 11.93 -0.98
CA LEU A 66 -16.58 12.93 -2.00
C LEU A 66 -15.06 13.19 -2.10
N ASP A 67 -14.26 12.55 -1.28
CA ASP A 67 -12.80 12.73 -1.25
C ASP A 67 -12.13 11.88 -2.35
N ASN A 68 -12.20 12.38 -3.58
CA ASN A 68 -11.59 11.74 -4.74
C ASN A 68 -10.26 12.42 -5.09
N HIS A 69 -9.19 11.65 -5.07
CA HIS A 69 -7.86 12.11 -5.44
C HIS A 69 -7.46 11.56 -6.81
N TYR A 70 -6.93 12.45 -7.66
CA TYR A 70 -6.50 12.12 -9.00
C TYR A 70 -5.06 12.56 -9.22
N VAL A 71 -4.26 11.71 -9.87
CA VAL A 71 -2.88 12.00 -10.24
C VAL A 71 -2.73 11.80 -11.75
N LYS A 72 -2.31 12.84 -12.46
CA LYS A 72 -1.97 12.72 -13.90
C LYS A 72 -0.73 11.85 -14.05
N LEU A 73 -0.79 10.91 -14.97
CA LEU A 73 0.28 9.90 -15.13
C LEU A 73 1.57 10.51 -15.70
N THR A 74 1.48 11.60 -16.43
CA THR A 74 2.64 12.23 -17.05
C THR A 74 3.05 13.50 -16.33
N SER A 75 4.36 13.67 -16.18
CA SER A 75 4.98 14.90 -15.65
C SER A 75 5.36 15.89 -16.74
N ASN A 76 5.18 15.56 -18.03
CA ASN A 76 5.54 16.44 -19.13
C ASN A 76 4.57 17.63 -19.24
N HIS A 77 5.03 18.72 -19.88
CA HIS A 77 4.27 19.96 -20.01
C HIS A 77 2.90 19.79 -20.69
N TYR A 78 2.73 18.75 -21.50
CA TYR A 78 1.49 18.48 -22.23
C TYR A 78 0.58 17.47 -21.52
N ASN A 79 1.00 16.89 -20.41
CA ASN A 79 0.27 15.83 -19.66
C ASN A 79 -0.17 14.64 -20.55
N ARG A 80 0.57 14.35 -21.63
CA ARG A 80 0.21 13.37 -22.66
C ARG A 80 1.31 12.37 -22.84
N ILE A 81 0.92 11.10 -22.94
CA ILE A 81 1.76 10.03 -23.46
C ILE A 81 1.57 10.00 -24.97
N GLN A 82 2.67 10.02 -25.72
CA GLN A 82 2.66 9.85 -27.16
C GLN A 82 3.60 8.73 -27.54
N VAL A 83 3.08 7.68 -28.15
CA VAL A 83 3.84 6.52 -28.60
C VAL A 83 3.60 6.21 -30.07
N ASN A 84 4.64 5.67 -30.70
CA ASN A 84 4.52 5.12 -32.05
C ASN A 84 4.17 3.63 -31.95
N VAL A 85 3.05 3.23 -32.53
CA VAL A 85 2.59 1.84 -32.57
C VAL A 85 2.82 1.30 -33.96
N ASN A 86 3.48 0.14 -34.06
CA ASN A 86 3.73 -0.50 -35.33
C ASN A 86 2.44 -1.22 -35.80
N ASP A 87 1.76 -0.65 -36.78
CA ASP A 87 0.54 -1.19 -37.39
C ASP A 87 0.82 -1.90 -38.75
N GLY A 88 2.02 -2.44 -38.89
CA GLY A 88 2.50 -3.17 -40.06
C GLY A 88 2.90 -2.28 -41.22
N LYS A 89 1.96 -1.64 -41.90
CA LYS A 89 2.24 -0.83 -43.11
C LYS A 89 2.34 0.68 -42.86
N PHE A 90 1.81 1.16 -41.73
CA PHE A 90 1.69 2.61 -41.45
C PHE A 90 2.27 2.94 -40.08
N ARG A 91 2.88 4.13 -39.96
CA ARG A 91 3.22 4.69 -38.66
C ARG A 91 1.96 5.22 -37.99
N THR A 92 1.52 4.56 -36.95
CA THR A 92 0.34 4.99 -36.18
C THR A 92 0.81 5.56 -34.87
N TYR A 93 0.35 6.77 -34.56
CA TYR A 93 0.66 7.45 -33.28
C TYR A 93 -0.54 7.34 -32.35
N VAL A 94 -0.29 6.90 -31.12
CA VAL A 94 -1.29 6.92 -30.07
C VAL A 94 -0.93 8.05 -29.11
N THR A 95 -1.89 8.93 -28.85
CA THR A 95 -1.78 9.98 -27.84
C THR A 95 -2.83 9.71 -26.77
N ALA A 96 -2.40 9.63 -25.50
CA ALA A 96 -3.26 9.36 -24.37
C ALA A 96 -2.99 10.32 -23.21
N GLU A 97 -4.06 10.86 -22.64
CA GLU A 97 -4.04 11.53 -21.35
C GLU A 97 -4.59 10.55 -20.31
N ILE A 98 -3.77 10.19 -19.35
CA ILE A 98 -4.09 9.13 -18.37
C ILE A 98 -4.07 9.74 -16.98
N VAL A 99 -5.11 9.40 -16.21
CA VAL A 99 -5.28 9.84 -14.83
C VAL A 99 -5.46 8.60 -13.93
N LEU A 100 -4.76 8.59 -12.81
CA LEU A 100 -4.88 7.58 -11.78
C LEU A 100 -5.81 8.08 -10.69
N LYS A 101 -6.89 7.36 -10.42
CA LYS A 101 -7.72 7.57 -9.23
C LYS A 101 -7.06 6.86 -8.06
N VAL A 102 -6.78 7.58 -7.00
CA VAL A 102 -6.06 7.06 -5.82
C VAL A 102 -6.90 7.20 -4.56
N GLN A 103 -6.61 6.37 -3.56
CA GLN A 103 -7.40 6.20 -2.36
C GLN A 103 -7.47 7.47 -1.48
N ASN A 104 -6.34 8.19 -1.35
CA ASN A 104 -6.21 9.37 -0.49
C ASN A 104 -5.01 10.24 -0.88
N SER A 105 -4.84 11.38 -0.21
CA SER A 105 -3.76 12.34 -0.47
C SER A 105 -2.35 11.77 -0.19
N SER A 106 -2.21 10.91 0.81
CA SER A 106 -0.94 10.23 1.12
C SER A 106 -0.53 9.30 -0.03
N THR A 107 -1.48 8.50 -0.52
CA THR A 107 -1.28 7.64 -1.71
C THR A 107 -0.95 8.47 -2.94
N ALA A 108 -1.62 9.62 -3.15
CA ALA A 108 -1.29 10.53 -4.24
C ALA A 108 0.16 11.02 -4.19
N SER A 109 0.68 11.30 -3.00
CA SER A 109 2.08 11.70 -2.81
C SER A 109 3.05 10.54 -3.12
N SER A 110 2.74 9.33 -2.68
CA SER A 110 3.55 8.14 -2.98
C SER A 110 3.56 7.83 -4.48
N VAL A 111 2.41 7.92 -5.14
CA VAL A 111 2.29 7.74 -6.60
C VAL A 111 3.12 8.77 -7.36
N LYS A 112 3.13 10.05 -6.94
CA LYS A 112 3.95 11.09 -7.58
C LYS A 112 5.44 10.75 -7.58
N ASN A 113 5.95 10.12 -6.54
CA ASN A 113 7.35 9.68 -6.47
C ASN A 113 7.64 8.50 -7.43
N LEU A 114 6.63 7.70 -7.77
CA LEU A 114 6.74 6.54 -8.65
C LEU A 114 6.31 6.82 -10.09
N LEU A 115 5.85 8.06 -10.38
CA LEU A 115 5.36 8.44 -11.72
C LEU A 115 6.30 8.06 -12.86
N PRO A 116 7.63 8.28 -12.78
CA PRO A 116 8.52 7.91 -13.89
C PRO A 116 8.50 6.42 -14.23
N LEU A 117 8.37 5.54 -13.21
CA LEU A 117 8.30 4.09 -13.41
C LEU A 117 6.96 3.69 -14.03
N ILE A 118 5.86 4.25 -13.53
CA ILE A 118 4.51 3.96 -14.00
C ILE A 118 4.34 4.49 -15.43
N GLU A 119 4.82 5.69 -15.71
CA GLU A 119 4.82 6.29 -17.05
C GLU A 119 5.62 5.45 -18.05
N HIS A 120 6.83 5.02 -17.67
CA HIS A 120 7.65 4.13 -18.51
C HIS A 120 6.92 2.82 -18.83
N LYS A 121 6.28 2.20 -17.84
CA LYS A 121 5.48 0.98 -18.06
C LYS A 121 4.30 1.22 -18.97
N ALA A 122 3.56 2.31 -18.77
CA ALA A 122 2.42 2.68 -19.62
C ALA A 122 2.86 2.93 -21.08
N ASN A 123 3.97 3.63 -21.28
CA ASN A 123 4.57 3.85 -22.62
C ASN A 123 4.92 2.52 -23.29
N THR A 124 5.58 1.61 -22.55
CA THR A 124 5.96 0.28 -23.07
C THR A 124 4.72 -0.53 -23.46
N LEU A 125 3.70 -0.54 -22.61
CA LEU A 125 2.45 -1.25 -22.88
C LEU A 125 1.70 -0.68 -24.09
N LEU A 126 1.55 0.65 -24.17
CA LEU A 126 0.92 1.30 -25.32
C LEU A 126 1.64 0.99 -26.64
N SER A 127 2.97 0.96 -26.61
CA SER A 127 3.79 0.64 -27.79
C SER A 127 3.69 -0.82 -28.22
N SER A 128 3.41 -1.73 -27.29
CA SER A 128 3.36 -3.19 -27.53
C SER A 128 1.98 -3.69 -28.00
N ILE A 129 0.92 -2.95 -27.70
CA ILE A 129 -0.44 -3.34 -28.09
C ILE A 129 -0.74 -2.85 -29.52
N PRO A 130 -1.23 -3.70 -30.43
CA PRO A 130 -1.61 -3.28 -31.78
C PRO A 130 -2.65 -2.17 -31.76
N ALA A 131 -2.54 -1.21 -32.69
CA ALA A 131 -3.46 -0.06 -32.76
C ALA A 131 -4.92 -0.51 -32.94
N GLN A 132 -5.15 -1.62 -33.63
CA GLN A 132 -6.49 -2.20 -33.82
C GLN A 132 -7.11 -2.63 -32.48
N ASP A 133 -6.33 -3.24 -31.60
CA ASP A 133 -6.79 -3.67 -30.28
C ASP A 133 -7.08 -2.47 -29.38
N LEU A 134 -6.22 -1.43 -29.43
CA LEU A 134 -6.43 -0.19 -28.68
C LEU A 134 -7.69 0.59 -29.10
N ARG A 135 -8.21 0.37 -30.34
CA ARG A 135 -9.49 0.93 -30.76
C ARG A 135 -10.68 0.27 -30.08
N SER A 136 -10.53 -1.00 -29.68
CA SER A 136 -11.57 -1.73 -28.97
C SER A 136 -11.65 -1.34 -27.49
N ALA A 137 -12.83 -1.45 -26.88
CA ALA A 137 -12.99 -1.27 -25.45
C ALA A 137 -12.19 -2.33 -24.66
N VAL A 138 -12.15 -3.57 -25.18
CA VAL A 138 -11.42 -4.69 -24.56
C VAL A 138 -9.93 -4.40 -24.48
N GLY A 139 -9.31 -3.96 -25.58
CA GLY A 139 -7.88 -3.66 -25.60
C GLY A 139 -7.52 -2.49 -24.68
N ARG A 140 -8.36 -1.45 -24.63
CA ARG A 140 -8.16 -0.35 -23.67
C ARG A 140 -8.31 -0.81 -22.22
N ASN A 141 -9.29 -1.65 -21.93
CA ASN A 141 -9.45 -2.23 -20.58
C ASN A 141 -8.26 -3.12 -20.20
N THR A 142 -7.75 -3.93 -21.12
CA THR A 142 -6.55 -4.74 -20.88
C THR A 142 -5.37 -3.86 -20.53
N PHE A 143 -5.15 -2.76 -21.27
CA PHE A 143 -4.10 -1.80 -20.97
C PHE A 143 -4.27 -1.17 -19.59
N THR A 144 -5.46 -0.62 -19.28
CA THR A 144 -5.71 0.02 -17.98
C THR A 144 -5.54 -0.95 -16.82
N GLN A 145 -5.96 -2.19 -16.96
CA GLN A 145 -5.77 -3.23 -15.95
C GLN A 145 -4.28 -3.58 -15.74
N GLN A 146 -3.50 -3.68 -16.81
CA GLN A 146 -2.07 -3.95 -16.68
C GLN A 146 -1.32 -2.81 -15.99
N VAL A 147 -1.65 -1.55 -16.32
CA VAL A 147 -1.08 -0.38 -15.64
C VAL A 147 -1.51 -0.34 -14.17
N LEU A 148 -2.79 -0.62 -13.88
CA LEU A 148 -3.35 -0.66 -12.53
C LEU A 148 -2.60 -1.67 -11.65
N LEU A 149 -2.46 -2.89 -12.15
CA LEU A 149 -1.79 -3.97 -11.42
C LEU A 149 -0.31 -3.67 -11.20
N PHE A 150 0.39 -3.16 -12.21
CA PHE A 150 1.79 -2.78 -12.08
C PHE A 150 1.99 -1.65 -11.06
N ALA A 151 1.17 -0.62 -11.12
CA ALA A 151 1.30 0.54 -10.23
C ALA A 151 0.96 0.18 -8.77
N ASN A 152 -0.04 -0.69 -8.55
CA ASN A 152 -0.35 -1.19 -7.20
C ASN A 152 0.72 -2.15 -6.68
N ASP A 153 1.34 -2.96 -7.54
CA ASP A 153 2.45 -3.85 -7.16
C ASP A 153 3.67 -3.07 -6.64
N LEU A 154 3.90 -1.85 -7.14
CA LEU A 154 4.94 -0.95 -6.61
C LEU A 154 4.59 -0.34 -5.26
N LEU A 155 3.30 -0.16 -4.95
CA LEU A 155 2.83 0.49 -3.73
C LEU A 155 2.55 -0.50 -2.59
N ASP A 156 1.89 -1.60 -2.91
CA ASP A 156 1.53 -2.67 -1.98
C ASP A 156 1.48 -4.02 -2.72
N PRO A 157 2.63 -4.71 -2.86
CA PRO A 157 2.72 -5.96 -3.59
C PRO A 157 1.92 -7.09 -2.95
N GLU A 158 1.77 -7.09 -1.62
CA GLU A 158 1.03 -8.11 -0.89
C GLU A 158 -0.46 -8.02 -1.21
N LEU A 159 -1.07 -6.85 -1.06
CA LEU A 159 -2.46 -6.60 -1.38
C LEU A 159 -2.75 -6.86 -2.87
N THR A 160 -1.84 -6.46 -3.75
CA THR A 160 -1.98 -6.67 -5.20
C THR A 160 -1.94 -8.15 -5.56
N THR A 161 -1.12 -8.94 -4.89
CA THR A 161 -1.04 -10.39 -5.09
C THR A 161 -2.33 -11.08 -4.66
N LEU A 162 -2.89 -10.71 -3.52
CA LEU A 162 -4.18 -11.24 -3.06
C LEU A 162 -5.32 -10.87 -4.00
N TYR A 163 -5.35 -9.62 -4.47
CA TYR A 163 -6.32 -9.19 -5.47
C TYR A 163 -6.23 -10.02 -6.76
N LYS A 164 -5.01 -10.26 -7.30
CA LYS A 164 -4.79 -11.11 -8.47
C LYS A 164 -5.25 -12.55 -8.25
N ASN A 165 -4.98 -13.11 -7.08
CA ASN A 165 -5.32 -14.50 -6.76
C ASN A 165 -6.83 -14.72 -6.69
N GLN A 166 -7.60 -13.74 -6.20
CA GLN A 166 -9.06 -13.84 -6.20
C GLN A 166 -9.65 -13.93 -7.62
N PHE A 167 -9.07 -13.23 -8.61
CA PHE A 167 -9.50 -13.33 -9.99
C PHE A 167 -9.11 -14.66 -10.65
N ASN A 168 -7.98 -15.25 -10.26
CA ASN A 168 -7.52 -16.54 -10.82
C ASN A 168 -8.23 -17.75 -10.20
N THR A 169 -8.89 -17.58 -9.05
CA THR A 169 -9.67 -18.63 -8.37
C THR A 169 -11.14 -18.65 -8.75
N MET A 170 -11.59 -17.96 -9.81
CA MET A 170 -12.94 -18.16 -10.34
C MET A 170 -13.12 -19.64 -10.73
N PRO A 171 -14.21 -20.30 -10.30
CA PRO A 171 -14.28 -21.76 -10.21
C PRO A 171 -14.32 -22.41 -11.58
N THR A 172 -13.20 -22.95 -12.02
CA THR A 172 -13.21 -24.12 -12.88
C THR A 172 -13.49 -25.30 -11.95
N LYS A 173 -14.72 -25.85 -12.01
CA LYS A 173 -15.18 -27.07 -11.36
C LYS A 173 -14.16 -27.84 -10.51
N ALA A 174 -14.53 -27.99 -9.25
CA ALA A 174 -14.16 -29.10 -8.36
C ALA A 174 -12.67 -29.54 -8.38
N ARG A 175 -11.90 -29.01 -7.42
CA ARG A 175 -10.80 -29.74 -6.85
C ARG A 175 -10.99 -29.76 -5.34
N ASP A 176 -11.38 -30.94 -4.85
CA ASP A 176 -11.21 -31.32 -3.45
C ASP A 176 -9.70 -31.30 -3.16
N ASP A 177 -9.21 -30.24 -2.58
CA ASP A 177 -7.98 -30.28 -1.80
C ASP A 177 -8.04 -29.08 -0.83
N LYS A 178 -8.20 -29.44 0.45
CA LYS A 178 -8.09 -28.53 1.58
C LYS A 178 -6.64 -28.08 1.72
N SER A 179 -6.23 -27.06 0.99
CA SER A 179 -5.15 -26.22 1.43
C SER A 179 -5.80 -25.07 2.21
N GLU A 180 -5.51 -24.97 3.49
CA GLU A 180 -5.77 -23.78 4.32
C GLU A 180 -4.97 -22.61 3.75
N THR A 181 -5.47 -22.07 2.64
CA THR A 181 -5.05 -20.75 2.16
C THR A 181 -5.78 -19.79 3.06
N ASP A 182 -5.06 -18.89 3.70
CA ASP A 182 -5.52 -17.70 4.44
C ASP A 182 -6.45 -16.88 3.52
N SER A 183 -7.68 -17.33 3.32
CA SER A 183 -8.69 -16.62 2.56
C SER A 183 -9.25 -15.55 3.49
N LEU A 184 -9.02 -14.29 3.11
CA LEU A 184 -9.67 -13.17 3.79
C LEU A 184 -11.19 -13.41 3.81
N PRO A 185 -11.87 -13.07 4.92
CA PRO A 185 -13.31 -13.29 5.07
C PRO A 185 -14.17 -12.42 4.15
N PHE A 186 -13.56 -11.63 3.27
CA PHE A 186 -14.24 -10.72 2.34
C PHE A 186 -13.49 -10.59 1.01
N GLU A 187 -14.24 -10.26 -0.03
CA GLU A 187 -13.70 -10.01 -1.37
C GLU A 187 -12.95 -8.67 -1.42
N ILE A 188 -11.75 -8.67 -2.02
CA ILE A 188 -10.97 -7.46 -2.29
C ILE A 188 -11.43 -6.89 -3.64
N THR A 189 -11.79 -5.63 -3.66
CA THR A 189 -12.20 -4.91 -4.87
C THR A 189 -11.10 -3.94 -5.32
N THR A 190 -11.21 -3.40 -6.53
CA THR A 190 -10.28 -2.34 -7.00
C THR A 190 -10.31 -1.12 -6.11
N GLU A 191 -11.42 -0.87 -5.42
CA GLU A 191 -11.55 0.25 -4.49
C GLU A 191 -10.72 0.09 -3.22
N ASP A 192 -10.34 -1.13 -2.86
CA ASP A 192 -9.49 -1.42 -1.71
C ASP A 192 -8.01 -1.21 -2.02
N LEU A 193 -7.65 -1.17 -3.32
CA LEU A 193 -6.29 -0.94 -3.77
C LEU A 193 -5.86 0.52 -3.58
N PRO A 194 -4.56 0.80 -3.38
CA PRO A 194 -4.01 2.16 -3.34
C PRO A 194 -4.37 3.00 -4.57
N ILE A 195 -4.26 2.41 -5.77
CA ILE A 195 -4.75 2.97 -7.02
C ILE A 195 -6.02 2.22 -7.40
N GLN A 196 -7.14 2.94 -7.43
CA GLN A 196 -8.47 2.37 -7.61
C GLN A 196 -8.87 2.21 -9.08
N ALA A 197 -8.40 3.14 -9.93
CA ALA A 197 -8.68 3.11 -11.36
C ALA A 197 -7.59 3.82 -12.17
N VAL A 198 -7.43 3.37 -13.40
CA VAL A 198 -6.67 4.03 -14.47
C VAL A 198 -7.66 4.51 -15.51
N LEU A 199 -7.74 5.81 -15.73
CA LEU A 199 -8.73 6.46 -16.56
C LEU A 199 -8.08 7.15 -17.74
N PHE A 200 -8.71 7.12 -18.91
CA PHE A 200 -8.35 7.97 -20.04
C PHE A 200 -9.15 9.27 -19.95
N GLU A 201 -8.47 10.40 -19.85
CA GLU A 201 -9.06 11.73 -19.99
C GLU A 201 -9.21 12.10 -21.48
N ALA A 202 -8.21 11.68 -22.27
CA ALA A 202 -8.26 11.75 -23.74
C ALA A 202 -7.50 10.54 -24.33
N PHE A 203 -8.00 10.05 -25.49
CA PHE A 203 -7.37 8.96 -26.21
C PHE A 203 -7.57 9.14 -27.71
N VAL A 204 -6.47 9.31 -28.46
CA VAL A 204 -6.50 9.56 -29.90
C VAL A 204 -5.51 8.64 -30.62
N ILE A 205 -5.96 8.02 -31.71
CA ILE A 205 -5.12 7.22 -32.61
C ILE A 205 -5.08 7.91 -33.96
N ASN A 206 -3.91 8.42 -34.35
CA ASN A 206 -3.63 9.09 -35.62
C ASN A 206 -2.81 8.17 -36.53
N ARG A 207 -3.14 8.22 -37.82
CA ARG A 207 -2.37 7.57 -38.89
C ARG A 207 -1.52 8.57 -39.63
#